data_0b6901484d8768366f7d8ce5e570abe3
#
_entry.id   0b6901484d8768366f7d8ce5e570abe3
#
_cell.length_a   1.000
_cell.length_b   1.000
_cell.length_c   1.000
_cell.angle_alpha   90.00
_cell.angle_beta   90.00
_cell.angle_gamma   90.00
#
_symmetry.space_group_name_H-M   'P 1'
#
loop_
_entity.id
_entity.type
_entity.pdbx_description
1 polymer ?
#
loop_
_entity_poly.entity_id
_entity_poly.type
_entity_poly.pdbx_seq_one_letter_code
_entity_poly.pdbx_strand_id
1 'polypeptide(L)'
;MADSKNSQIHLDKAMSFTDATQFWNERFDTQEFIFGTEPNEYLVDQSEKYLKKGDKVLCIADGEGRNGVWLAKQGMQVVGFDASDIALSKAKKFAQDHEVSVEYLFSDTDSYAWPKNTYDAVVGIFIQFADPEMRKRIFEKTYETLRPGGIFILQGYTPKQLEYKTGGPSLIEHLYTEEMIRDLAKDFSILELCSYERELSEGPRHSGMSAILGLVARK
;
A
#
# COMPACT_ATOMS: atom_id res chain seq x y z
N MET A 1 -1.07 -35.39 -6.36
CA MET A 1 0.17 -34.61 -6.28
C MET A 1 -0.04 -33.42 -7.21
N ALA A 2 -0.46 -32.31 -6.64
CA ALA A 2 -0.69 -31.05 -7.37
C ALA A 2 0.51 -30.15 -7.09
N ASP A 3 1.26 -29.85 -8.16
CA ASP A 3 2.39 -28.94 -8.15
C ASP A 3 1.92 -27.54 -7.70
N SER A 4 2.28 -27.17 -6.49
CA SER A 4 2.21 -25.78 -6.04
C SER A 4 3.32 -24.99 -6.75
N LYS A 5 3.06 -24.50 -7.95
CA LYS A 5 3.91 -23.51 -8.59
C LYS A 5 3.80 -22.22 -7.80
N ASN A 6 4.74 -22.03 -6.90
CA ASN A 6 5.06 -20.79 -6.23
C ASN A 6 5.61 -19.83 -7.31
N SER A 7 4.71 -19.09 -7.98
CA SER A 7 5.13 -18.08 -8.95
C SER A 7 5.73 -16.90 -8.21
N GLN A 8 7.04 -16.99 -7.94
CA GLN A 8 7.86 -15.87 -7.52
C GLN A 8 7.73 -14.73 -8.53
N ILE A 9 7.50 -13.55 -8.00
CA ILE A 9 7.38 -12.32 -8.79
C ILE A 9 8.75 -11.98 -9.35
N HIS A 10 8.98 -12.20 -10.64
CA HIS A 10 10.10 -11.63 -11.37
C HIS A 10 9.65 -10.29 -11.95
N LEU A 11 9.87 -9.21 -11.18
CA LEU A 11 9.67 -7.83 -11.65
C LEU A 11 11.01 -7.28 -12.19
N ASP A 12 11.59 -7.97 -13.16
CA ASP A 12 12.90 -7.60 -13.73
C ASP A 12 12.85 -6.38 -14.68
N LYS A 13 11.69 -5.76 -14.83
CA LYS A 13 11.49 -4.59 -15.71
C LYS A 13 10.28 -3.77 -15.26
N ALA A 14 10.38 -2.45 -15.42
CA ALA A 14 9.21 -1.58 -15.24
C ALA A 14 8.05 -2.08 -16.11
N MET A 15 6.93 -2.43 -15.47
CA MET A 15 5.74 -2.96 -16.13
C MET A 15 4.94 -1.79 -16.73
N SER A 16 4.42 -1.96 -17.95
CA SER A 16 3.40 -1.05 -18.47
C SER A 16 2.11 -1.18 -17.64
N PHE A 17 1.23 -0.18 -17.72
CA PHE A 17 -0.08 -0.25 -17.05
C PHE A 17 -0.86 -1.52 -17.43
N THR A 18 -0.84 -1.87 -18.72
CA THR A 18 -1.51 -3.10 -19.22
C THR A 18 -0.90 -4.37 -18.61
N ASP A 19 0.43 -4.45 -18.53
CA ASP A 19 1.12 -5.61 -17.94
C ASP A 19 0.83 -5.71 -16.43
N ALA A 20 0.85 -4.58 -15.72
CA ALA A 20 0.50 -4.51 -14.30
C ALA A 20 -0.95 -4.96 -14.06
N THR A 21 -1.89 -4.48 -14.89
CA THR A 21 -3.30 -4.87 -14.84
C THR A 21 -3.46 -6.38 -15.00
N GLN A 22 -2.87 -6.96 -16.07
CA GLN A 22 -2.95 -8.40 -16.29
C GLN A 22 -2.35 -9.19 -15.12
N PHE A 23 -1.16 -8.80 -14.68
CA PHE A 23 -0.43 -9.46 -13.58
C PHE A 23 -1.23 -9.48 -12.26
N TRP A 24 -1.85 -8.35 -11.90
CA TRP A 24 -2.62 -8.26 -10.66
C TRP A 24 -4.00 -8.88 -10.81
N ASN A 25 -4.66 -8.76 -11.97
CA ASN A 25 -5.93 -9.42 -12.22
C ASN A 25 -5.83 -10.93 -12.07
N GLU A 26 -4.81 -11.57 -12.65
CA GLU A 26 -4.58 -13.02 -12.50
C GLU A 26 -4.43 -13.44 -11.02
N ARG A 27 -3.94 -12.56 -10.15
CA ARG A 27 -3.80 -12.83 -8.70
C ARG A 27 -5.07 -12.61 -7.92
N PHE A 28 -5.84 -11.59 -8.27
CA PHE A 28 -7.08 -11.23 -7.59
C PHE A 28 -8.30 -12.00 -8.12
N ASP A 29 -8.17 -12.73 -9.23
CA ASP A 29 -9.25 -13.57 -9.80
C ASP A 29 -9.45 -14.84 -8.95
N THR A 30 -9.87 -14.63 -7.73
CA THR A 30 -10.20 -15.64 -6.74
C THR A 30 -11.46 -15.22 -5.99
N GLN A 31 -12.15 -16.18 -5.35
CA GLN A 31 -13.28 -15.84 -4.48
C GLN A 31 -12.82 -15.26 -3.13
N GLU A 32 -11.66 -15.66 -2.67
CA GLU A 32 -11.10 -15.23 -1.39
C GLU A 32 -10.38 -13.88 -1.53
N PHE A 33 -10.30 -13.13 -0.42
CA PHE A 33 -9.45 -11.96 -0.29
C PHE A 33 -8.01 -12.40 -0.03
N ILE A 34 -7.13 -12.16 -0.99
CA ILE A 34 -5.75 -12.71 -0.92
C ILE A 34 -4.88 -12.03 0.14
N PHE A 35 -5.23 -10.79 0.54
CA PHE A 35 -4.58 -10.05 1.63
C PHE A 35 -5.49 -9.87 2.84
N GLY A 36 -6.56 -10.69 2.95
CA GLY A 36 -7.52 -10.63 4.04
C GLY A 36 -8.45 -9.42 3.99
N THR A 37 -9.30 -9.30 4.98
CA THR A 37 -10.31 -8.24 5.11
C THR A 37 -10.02 -7.28 6.27
N GLU A 38 -9.16 -7.69 7.22
CA GLU A 38 -8.76 -6.84 8.32
C GLU A 38 -7.76 -5.77 7.84
N PRO A 39 -7.84 -4.54 8.38
CA PRO A 39 -6.90 -3.49 8.05
C PRO A 39 -5.48 -3.85 8.51
N ASN A 40 -4.50 -3.25 7.87
CA ASN A 40 -3.13 -3.35 8.32
C ASN A 40 -2.98 -2.75 9.74
N GLU A 41 -2.38 -3.50 10.66
CA GLU A 41 -2.28 -3.09 12.08
C GLU A 41 -1.45 -1.81 12.26
N TYR A 42 -0.36 -1.64 11.50
CA TYR A 42 0.43 -0.41 11.55
C TYR A 42 -0.40 0.81 11.10
N LEU A 43 -1.21 0.65 10.05
CA LEU A 43 -2.11 1.72 9.60
C LEU A 43 -3.11 2.08 10.70
N VAL A 44 -3.69 1.09 11.39
CA VAL A 44 -4.60 1.33 12.52
C VAL A 44 -3.91 2.18 13.58
N ASP A 45 -2.76 1.71 14.08
CA ASP A 45 -1.98 2.37 15.14
C ASP A 45 -1.60 3.81 14.78
N GLN A 46 -1.18 4.05 13.53
CA GLN A 46 -0.75 5.39 13.10
C GLN A 46 -1.94 6.31 12.79
N SER A 47 -3.05 5.75 12.27
CA SER A 47 -4.25 6.54 12.01
C SER A 47 -4.83 7.14 13.30
N GLU A 48 -4.85 6.37 14.39
CA GLU A 48 -5.34 6.86 15.69
C GLU A 48 -4.52 8.04 16.23
N LYS A 49 -3.22 8.09 15.91
CA LYS A 49 -2.32 9.16 16.37
C LYS A 49 -2.36 10.41 15.49
N TYR A 50 -2.50 10.24 14.18
CA TYR A 50 -2.20 11.30 13.22
C TYR A 50 -3.37 11.71 12.33
N LEU A 51 -4.43 10.91 12.23
CA LEU A 51 -5.59 11.18 11.40
C LEU A 51 -6.83 11.44 12.25
N LYS A 52 -7.81 12.09 11.66
CA LYS A 52 -9.09 12.40 12.32
C LYS A 52 -10.27 12.23 11.38
N LYS A 53 -11.45 12.05 11.94
CA LYS A 53 -12.71 11.99 11.20
C LYS A 53 -12.85 13.23 10.29
N GLY A 54 -13.21 12.98 9.03
CA GLY A 54 -13.37 13.99 7.99
C GLY A 54 -12.12 14.25 7.15
N ASP A 55 -10.93 13.75 7.55
CA ASP A 55 -9.73 13.86 6.73
C ASP A 55 -9.93 13.18 5.37
N LYS A 56 -9.41 13.80 4.31
CA LYS A 56 -9.39 13.24 2.97
C LYS A 56 -8.12 12.41 2.77
N VAL A 57 -8.28 11.10 2.55
CA VAL A 57 -7.18 10.13 2.50
C VAL A 57 -7.07 9.49 1.12
N LEU A 58 -5.86 9.43 0.57
CA LEU A 58 -5.54 8.67 -0.63
C LEU A 58 -4.87 7.34 -0.25
N CYS A 59 -5.44 6.21 -0.68
CA CYS A 59 -4.84 4.89 -0.57
C CYS A 59 -4.20 4.49 -1.90
N ILE A 60 -2.87 4.34 -1.93
CA ILE A 60 -2.11 3.92 -3.10
C ILE A 60 -2.21 2.40 -3.24
N ALA A 61 -2.63 1.90 -4.40
CA ALA A 61 -2.75 0.47 -4.68
C ALA A 61 -3.51 -0.27 -3.56
N ASP A 62 -4.76 0.18 -3.29
CA ASP A 62 -5.57 -0.30 -2.17
C ASP A 62 -6.07 -1.75 -2.34
N GLY A 63 -5.85 -2.34 -3.52
CA GLY A 63 -6.19 -3.72 -3.82
C GLY A 63 -7.67 -4.01 -3.63
N GLU A 64 -7.97 -5.00 -2.79
CA GLU A 64 -9.34 -5.44 -2.45
C GLU A 64 -10.02 -4.54 -1.40
N GLY A 65 -9.38 -3.42 -0.99
CA GLY A 65 -10.01 -2.35 -0.22
C GLY A 65 -9.96 -2.49 1.31
N ARG A 66 -9.21 -3.44 1.87
CA ARG A 66 -9.20 -3.67 3.33
C ARG A 66 -8.85 -2.42 4.15
N ASN A 67 -7.88 -1.64 3.67
CA ASN A 67 -7.43 -0.41 4.34
C ASN A 67 -8.39 0.75 4.07
N GLY A 68 -8.76 0.98 2.81
CA GLY A 68 -9.67 2.07 2.44
C GLY A 68 -11.06 1.94 3.07
N VAL A 69 -11.63 0.74 3.10
CA VAL A 69 -12.92 0.48 3.75
C VAL A 69 -12.82 0.73 5.26
N TRP A 70 -11.74 0.27 5.91
CA TRP A 70 -11.56 0.52 7.34
C TRP A 70 -11.45 2.02 7.65
N LEU A 71 -10.64 2.77 6.89
CA LEU A 71 -10.52 4.24 7.05
C LEU A 71 -11.87 4.94 6.85
N ALA A 72 -12.67 4.52 5.87
CA ALA A 72 -14.01 5.05 5.66
C ALA A 72 -14.94 4.75 6.85
N LYS A 73 -14.85 3.57 7.47
CA LYS A 73 -15.57 3.22 8.72
C LYS A 73 -15.17 4.13 9.88
N GLN A 74 -13.92 4.63 9.92
CA GLN A 74 -13.50 5.64 10.91
C GLN A 74 -14.00 7.05 10.58
N GLY A 75 -14.73 7.22 9.47
CA GLY A 75 -15.34 8.48 9.06
C GLY A 75 -14.45 9.40 8.22
N MET A 76 -13.42 8.87 7.62
CA MET A 76 -12.56 9.57 6.66
C MET A 76 -13.18 9.56 5.26
N GLN A 77 -12.80 10.54 4.43
CA GLN A 77 -13.19 10.61 3.01
C GLN A 77 -12.09 9.91 2.20
N VAL A 78 -12.34 8.70 1.73
CA VAL A 78 -11.30 7.86 1.14
C VAL A 78 -11.41 7.83 -0.38
N VAL A 79 -10.28 8.03 -1.04
CA VAL A 79 -10.03 7.75 -2.45
C VAL A 79 -8.98 6.64 -2.51
N GLY A 80 -9.27 5.56 -3.23
CA GLY A 80 -8.32 4.48 -3.48
C GLY A 80 -8.12 4.29 -4.98
N PHE A 81 -6.94 3.93 -5.41
CA PHE A 81 -6.73 3.47 -6.78
C PHE A 81 -5.94 2.15 -6.80
N ASP A 82 -6.16 1.37 -7.83
CA ASP A 82 -5.42 0.14 -8.10
C ASP A 82 -5.37 -0.14 -9.60
N ALA A 83 -4.32 -0.84 -10.03
CA ALA A 83 -4.14 -1.27 -11.41
C ALA A 83 -4.97 -2.52 -11.78
N SER A 84 -5.65 -3.15 -10.82
CA SER A 84 -6.53 -4.29 -11.02
C SER A 84 -7.99 -3.89 -10.93
N ASP A 85 -8.74 -4.01 -12.02
CA ASP A 85 -10.19 -3.80 -12.03
C ASP A 85 -10.94 -4.93 -11.31
N ILE A 86 -10.37 -6.13 -11.25
CA ILE A 86 -10.89 -7.25 -10.45
C ILE A 86 -10.79 -6.92 -8.96
N ALA A 87 -9.63 -6.46 -8.48
CA ALA A 87 -9.46 -6.02 -7.09
C ALA A 87 -10.44 -4.89 -6.75
N LEU A 88 -10.55 -3.89 -7.62
CA LEU A 88 -11.48 -2.76 -7.41
C LEU A 88 -12.95 -3.19 -7.39
N SER A 89 -13.33 -4.21 -8.17
CA SER A 89 -14.68 -4.76 -8.13
C SER A 89 -14.98 -5.40 -6.77
N LYS A 90 -14.01 -6.14 -6.20
CA LYS A 90 -14.10 -6.70 -4.84
C LYS A 90 -14.12 -5.60 -3.78
N ALA A 91 -13.24 -4.58 -3.91
CA ALA A 91 -13.17 -3.45 -2.99
C ALA A 91 -14.50 -2.66 -2.93
N LYS A 92 -15.12 -2.39 -4.09
CA LYS A 92 -16.42 -1.71 -4.16
C LYS A 92 -17.52 -2.52 -3.47
N LYS A 93 -17.57 -3.84 -3.73
CA LYS A 93 -18.50 -4.72 -3.05
C LYS A 93 -18.24 -4.75 -1.55
N PHE A 94 -16.98 -4.84 -1.13
CA PHE A 94 -16.59 -4.86 0.28
C PHE A 94 -17.00 -3.57 1.00
N ALA A 95 -16.82 -2.40 0.36
CA ALA A 95 -17.31 -1.13 0.89
C ALA A 95 -18.85 -1.10 1.03
N GLN A 96 -19.57 -1.60 0.03
CA GLN A 96 -21.02 -1.71 0.07
C GLN A 96 -21.52 -2.63 1.20
N ASP A 97 -20.88 -3.80 1.35
CA ASP A 97 -21.23 -4.78 2.40
C ASP A 97 -21.00 -4.21 3.82
N HIS A 98 -20.12 -3.20 3.96
CA HIS A 98 -19.84 -2.48 5.20
C HIS A 98 -20.55 -1.13 5.33
N GLU A 99 -21.46 -0.81 4.39
CA GLU A 99 -22.27 0.42 4.40
C GLU A 99 -21.44 1.72 4.42
N VAL A 100 -20.24 1.69 3.79
CA VAL A 100 -19.38 2.86 3.63
C VAL A 100 -19.14 3.22 2.18
N SER A 101 -18.74 4.47 1.94
CA SER A 101 -18.41 4.98 0.61
C SER A 101 -16.90 5.21 0.49
N VAL A 102 -16.31 4.61 -0.54
CA VAL A 102 -14.93 4.85 -0.96
C VAL A 102 -14.95 5.12 -2.47
N GLU A 103 -14.25 6.18 -2.89
CA GLU A 103 -14.07 6.46 -4.31
C GLU A 103 -12.92 5.60 -4.86
N TYR A 104 -13.25 4.57 -5.65
CA TYR A 104 -12.26 3.69 -6.27
C TYR A 104 -12.02 4.01 -7.74
N LEU A 105 -10.75 4.25 -8.10
CA LEU A 105 -10.30 4.61 -9.44
C LEU A 105 -9.42 3.50 -10.03
N PHE A 106 -9.70 3.12 -11.28
CA PHE A 106 -8.85 2.21 -12.05
C PHE A 106 -7.67 3.01 -12.62
N SER A 107 -6.51 2.89 -12.01
CA SER A 107 -5.30 3.64 -12.35
C SER A 107 -4.06 2.98 -11.73
N ASP A 108 -2.90 3.24 -12.30
CA ASP A 108 -1.61 2.99 -11.66
C ASP A 108 -0.97 4.28 -11.12
N THR A 109 0.22 4.17 -10.56
CA THR A 109 0.94 5.30 -9.97
C THR A 109 1.41 6.33 -10.98
N ASP A 110 1.59 5.94 -12.25
CA ASP A 110 2.03 6.85 -13.31
C ASP A 110 0.84 7.53 -14.01
N SER A 111 -0.32 6.85 -14.10
CA SER A 111 -1.55 7.37 -14.74
C SER A 111 -2.44 8.17 -13.80
N TYR A 112 -2.34 7.96 -12.48
CA TYR A 112 -3.10 8.72 -11.50
C TYR A 112 -2.74 10.21 -11.56
N ALA A 113 -3.73 11.09 -11.49
CA ALA A 113 -3.54 12.51 -11.71
C ALA A 113 -2.75 13.25 -10.62
N TRP A 114 -2.67 12.70 -9.40
CA TRP A 114 -2.01 13.29 -8.24
C TRP A 114 -2.34 14.78 -8.01
N PRO A 115 -3.61 15.13 -7.72
CA PRO A 115 -4.02 16.52 -7.60
C PRO A 115 -3.28 17.19 -6.43
N LYS A 116 -2.66 18.36 -6.70
CA LYS A 116 -1.81 19.07 -5.72
C LYS A 116 -2.59 19.55 -4.50
N ASN A 117 -1.97 19.45 -3.32
CA ASN A 117 -2.49 19.96 -2.04
C ASN A 117 -3.95 19.54 -1.78
N THR A 118 -4.28 18.29 -2.04
CA THR A 118 -5.66 17.78 -2.04
C THR A 118 -5.96 16.88 -0.85
N TYR A 119 -4.99 16.09 -0.39
CA TYR A 119 -5.20 15.09 0.65
C TYR A 119 -4.61 15.52 1.99
N ASP A 120 -5.32 15.19 3.07
CA ASP A 120 -4.85 15.34 4.45
C ASP A 120 -3.90 14.20 4.81
N ALA A 121 -4.09 13.02 4.19
CA ALA A 121 -3.16 11.92 4.31
C ALA A 121 -3.03 11.11 3.01
N VAL A 122 -1.88 10.45 2.86
CA VAL A 122 -1.61 9.42 1.85
C VAL A 122 -1.15 8.16 2.56
N VAL A 123 -1.67 7.01 2.13
CA VAL A 123 -1.39 5.69 2.70
C VAL A 123 -0.80 4.79 1.62
N GLY A 124 0.36 4.19 1.91
CA GLY A 124 1.02 3.22 1.04
C GLY A 124 1.43 1.98 1.84
N ILE A 125 0.57 0.96 1.87
CA ILE A 125 0.82 -0.29 2.60
C ILE A 125 1.24 -1.40 1.64
N PHE A 126 2.48 -1.89 1.79
CA PHE A 126 3.08 -2.94 0.95
C PHE A 126 3.10 -2.61 -0.55
N ILE A 127 3.35 -1.34 -0.89
CA ILE A 127 3.45 -0.87 -2.29
C ILE A 127 4.83 -1.18 -2.92
N GLN A 128 5.41 -2.31 -2.56
CA GLN A 128 6.77 -2.73 -2.96
C GLN A 128 6.81 -3.46 -4.33
N PHE A 129 5.79 -3.27 -5.14
CA PHE A 129 5.84 -3.51 -6.58
C PHE A 129 6.67 -2.43 -7.29
N ALA A 130 6.85 -1.27 -6.66
CA ALA A 130 7.57 -0.14 -7.22
C ALA A 130 9.09 -0.40 -7.23
N ASP A 131 9.69 -0.38 -8.42
CA ASP A 131 11.13 -0.33 -8.60
C ASP A 131 11.72 0.98 -8.03
N PRO A 132 13.05 1.13 -7.93
CA PRO A 132 13.66 2.32 -7.35
C PRO A 132 13.21 3.65 -8.00
N GLU A 133 13.05 3.70 -9.31
CA GLU A 133 12.67 4.91 -10.04
C GLU A 133 11.19 5.23 -9.83
N MET A 134 10.32 4.23 -9.91
CA MET A 134 8.89 4.39 -9.63
C MET A 134 8.67 4.81 -8.18
N ARG A 135 9.37 4.20 -7.24
CA ARG A 135 9.31 4.54 -5.82
C ARG A 135 9.69 6.00 -5.55
N LYS A 136 10.75 6.50 -6.21
CA LYS A 136 11.12 7.91 -6.13
C LYS A 136 9.99 8.82 -6.60
N ARG A 137 9.40 8.53 -7.77
CA ARG A 137 8.25 9.28 -8.28
C ARG A 137 7.05 9.24 -7.34
N ILE A 138 6.77 8.09 -6.71
CA ILE A 138 5.68 7.97 -5.72
C ILE A 138 5.92 8.90 -4.53
N PHE A 139 7.13 8.99 -3.99
CA PHE A 139 7.45 9.89 -2.88
C PHE A 139 7.29 11.36 -3.28
N GLU A 140 7.80 11.75 -4.46
CA GLU A 140 7.66 13.10 -5.00
C GLU A 140 6.17 13.47 -5.20
N LYS A 141 5.39 12.58 -5.82
CA LYS A 141 3.96 12.76 -6.04
C LYS A 141 3.16 12.78 -4.74
N THR A 142 3.52 11.94 -3.78
CA THR A 142 2.93 11.96 -2.44
C THR A 142 3.15 13.31 -1.76
N TYR A 143 4.37 13.86 -1.83
CA TYR A 143 4.63 15.18 -1.29
C TYR A 143 3.80 16.27 -1.98
N GLU A 144 3.72 16.26 -3.32
CA GLU A 144 2.95 17.25 -4.08
C GLU A 144 1.45 17.18 -3.76
N THR A 145 0.87 15.99 -3.65
CA THR A 145 -0.58 15.80 -3.46
C THR A 145 -1.07 16.07 -2.05
N LEU A 146 -0.19 15.91 -1.05
CA LEU A 146 -0.50 16.25 0.33
C LEU A 146 -0.67 17.76 0.51
N ARG A 147 -1.63 18.17 1.35
CA ARG A 147 -1.75 19.53 1.87
C ARG A 147 -0.56 19.86 2.78
N PRO A 148 -0.22 21.15 2.97
CA PRO A 148 0.72 21.53 4.01
C PRO A 148 0.28 20.95 5.38
N GLY A 149 1.20 20.25 6.07
CA GLY A 149 0.93 19.55 7.31
C GLY A 149 0.30 18.16 7.15
N GLY A 150 0.02 17.72 5.91
CA GLY A 150 -0.54 16.40 5.62
C GLY A 150 0.43 15.26 5.93
N ILE A 151 -0.12 14.08 6.15
CA ILE A 151 0.59 12.90 6.68
C ILE A 151 0.78 11.84 5.61
N PHE A 152 1.98 11.29 5.49
CA PHE A 152 2.28 10.08 4.73
C PHE A 152 2.51 8.91 5.68
N ILE A 153 1.73 7.84 5.54
CA ILE A 153 1.88 6.57 6.26
C ILE A 153 2.32 5.51 5.26
N LEU A 154 3.49 4.91 5.49
CA LEU A 154 4.05 3.87 4.64
C LEU A 154 4.46 2.69 5.50
N GLN A 155 4.15 1.47 5.03
CA GLN A 155 4.74 0.25 5.56
C GLN A 155 5.17 -0.68 4.42
N GLY A 156 6.28 -1.39 4.65
CA GLY A 156 6.78 -2.40 3.72
C GLY A 156 7.84 -3.28 4.35
N TYR A 157 8.29 -4.29 3.61
CA TYR A 157 9.28 -5.25 4.07
C TYR A 157 10.72 -4.70 3.98
N THR A 158 11.59 -5.15 4.89
CA THR A 158 13.02 -4.88 4.87
C THR A 158 13.79 -6.02 4.18
N PRO A 159 15.08 -5.84 3.83
CA PRO A 159 15.92 -6.92 3.25
C PRO A 159 15.96 -8.21 4.07
N LYS A 160 15.81 -8.13 5.40
CA LYS A 160 15.76 -9.30 6.28
C LYS A 160 14.56 -10.22 5.99
N GLN A 161 13.51 -9.72 5.35
CA GLN A 161 12.37 -10.52 4.92
C GLN A 161 12.73 -11.70 4.01
N LEU A 162 13.83 -11.57 3.25
CA LEU A 162 14.31 -12.65 2.39
C LEU A 162 14.73 -13.92 3.18
N GLU A 163 15.06 -13.77 4.46
CA GLU A 163 15.37 -14.89 5.36
C GLU A 163 14.11 -15.64 5.78
N TYR A 164 12.99 -14.91 6.02
CA TYR A 164 11.74 -15.49 6.51
C TYR A 164 10.91 -16.16 5.42
N LYS A 165 10.90 -15.62 4.20
CA LYS A 165 10.14 -16.16 3.05
C LYS A 165 8.64 -16.30 3.30
N THR A 166 8.08 -15.47 4.14
CA THR A 166 6.67 -15.48 4.56
C THR A 166 5.81 -14.49 3.78
N GLY A 167 6.37 -13.83 2.77
CA GLY A 167 5.71 -12.83 1.92
C GLY A 167 6.68 -11.76 1.43
N GLY A 168 6.15 -10.80 0.68
CA GLY A 168 6.92 -9.69 0.12
C GLY A 168 7.66 -10.00 -1.19
N PRO A 169 8.31 -9.00 -1.79
CA PRO A 169 9.07 -9.16 -3.02
C PRO A 169 10.36 -9.97 -2.80
N SER A 170 10.78 -10.70 -3.82
CA SER A 170 12.03 -11.48 -3.81
C SER A 170 13.27 -10.64 -4.20
N LEU A 171 13.06 -9.48 -4.84
CA LEU A 171 14.13 -8.59 -5.28
C LEU A 171 14.52 -7.64 -4.15
N ILE A 172 15.80 -7.63 -3.79
CA ILE A 172 16.32 -6.81 -2.69
C ILE A 172 16.10 -5.30 -2.94
N GLU A 173 16.13 -4.85 -4.17
CA GLU A 173 15.93 -3.46 -4.57
C GLU A 173 14.52 -2.94 -4.31
N HIS A 174 13.54 -3.84 -4.14
CA HIS A 174 12.17 -3.50 -3.78
C HIS A 174 11.96 -3.38 -2.26
N LEU A 175 12.92 -3.84 -1.47
CA LEU A 175 12.83 -3.86 -0.01
C LEU A 175 13.35 -2.54 0.59
N TYR A 176 12.75 -2.12 1.70
CA TYR A 176 13.02 -0.82 2.30
C TYR A 176 14.11 -0.88 3.36
N THR A 177 15.08 0.04 3.28
CA THR A 177 16.00 0.33 4.37
C THR A 177 15.70 1.71 4.95
N GLU A 178 16.01 1.94 6.23
CA GLU A 178 15.81 3.25 6.83
C GLU A 178 16.62 4.35 6.13
N GLU A 179 17.84 4.04 5.69
CA GLU A 179 18.68 4.98 4.94
C GLU A 179 18.01 5.41 3.64
N MET A 180 17.57 4.44 2.83
CA MET A 180 16.83 4.70 1.58
C MET A 180 15.57 5.55 1.83
N ILE A 181 14.79 5.19 2.86
CA ILE A 181 13.55 5.92 3.17
C ILE A 181 13.85 7.36 3.63
N ARG A 182 14.92 7.59 4.40
CA ARG A 182 15.36 8.96 4.77
C ARG A 182 15.71 9.78 3.54
N ASP A 183 16.41 9.21 2.58
CA ASP A 183 16.79 9.90 1.34
C ASP A 183 15.56 10.24 0.49
N LEU A 184 14.63 9.31 0.34
CA LEU A 184 13.38 9.52 -0.39
C LEU A 184 12.45 10.53 0.29
N ALA A 185 12.42 10.54 1.62
CA ALA A 185 11.58 11.42 2.43
C ALA A 185 12.29 12.73 2.84
N LYS A 186 13.38 13.13 2.17
CA LYS A 186 14.19 14.30 2.53
C LYS A 186 13.42 15.61 2.61
N ASP A 187 12.35 15.76 1.83
CA ASP A 187 11.50 16.95 1.81
C ASP A 187 10.38 16.90 2.86
N PHE A 188 10.22 15.78 3.54
CA PHE A 188 9.26 15.60 4.63
C PHE A 188 9.92 15.79 6.00
N SER A 189 9.10 16.14 6.99
CA SER A 189 9.45 15.99 8.41
C SER A 189 9.13 14.56 8.85
N ILE A 190 10.13 13.72 9.05
CA ILE A 190 9.94 12.34 9.53
C ILE A 190 9.51 12.39 11.00
N LEU A 191 8.32 11.85 11.29
CA LEU A 191 7.76 11.77 12.65
C LEU A 191 8.10 10.43 13.29
N GLU A 192 7.95 9.33 12.55
CA GLU A 192 8.31 7.98 12.97
C GLU A 192 8.99 7.27 11.79
N LEU A 193 10.09 6.58 12.06
CA LEU A 193 10.76 5.67 11.12
C LEU A 193 11.42 4.57 11.94
N CYS A 194 10.95 3.35 11.78
CA CYS A 194 11.48 2.19 12.52
C CYS A 194 11.40 0.91 11.70
N SER A 195 12.43 0.09 11.84
CA SER A 195 12.45 -1.29 11.36
C SER A 195 12.24 -2.22 12.54
N TYR A 196 11.37 -3.22 12.38
CA TYR A 196 11.05 -4.18 13.43
C TYR A 196 10.62 -5.53 12.84
N GLU A 197 10.54 -6.52 13.70
CA GLU A 197 10.12 -7.86 13.35
C GLU A 197 8.86 -8.22 14.15
N ARG A 198 7.89 -8.79 13.46
CA ARG A 198 6.68 -9.30 14.10
C ARG A 198 6.04 -10.41 13.26
N GLU A 199 5.22 -11.21 13.91
CA GLU A 199 4.35 -12.14 13.21
C GLU A 199 3.16 -11.39 12.61
N LEU A 200 2.98 -11.49 11.28
CA LEU A 200 1.82 -10.95 10.59
C LEU A 200 0.76 -12.04 10.43
N SER A 201 -0.50 -11.63 10.46
CA SER A 201 -1.68 -12.46 10.17
C SER A 201 -2.67 -11.67 9.33
N GLU A 202 -2.21 -11.19 8.17
CA GLU A 202 -2.95 -10.29 7.27
C GLU A 202 -3.35 -11.00 5.97
N GLY A 203 -4.00 -12.16 6.10
CA GLY A 203 -4.45 -12.98 4.99
C GLY A 203 -3.38 -13.95 4.46
N PRO A 204 -3.73 -14.78 3.46
CA PRO A 204 -2.89 -15.89 2.98
C PRO A 204 -1.52 -15.50 2.44
N ARG A 205 -1.36 -14.26 1.98
CA ARG A 205 -0.12 -13.76 1.37
C ARG A 205 0.76 -12.94 2.31
N HIS A 206 0.24 -12.56 3.49
CA HIS A 206 0.96 -11.82 4.54
C HIS A 206 0.78 -12.54 5.88
N SER A 207 1.40 -13.70 6.02
CA SER A 207 1.28 -14.53 7.23
C SER A 207 2.61 -15.14 7.63
N GLY A 208 2.96 -14.97 8.91
CA GLY A 208 4.18 -15.47 9.54
C GLY A 208 5.14 -14.37 9.96
N MET A 209 6.30 -14.78 10.54
CA MET A 209 7.34 -13.86 10.96
C MET A 209 7.79 -12.96 9.82
N SER A 210 7.80 -11.67 10.06
CA SER A 210 8.05 -10.65 9.05
C SER A 210 8.97 -9.56 9.56
N ALA A 211 9.89 -9.13 8.70
CA ALA A 211 10.77 -8.00 8.95
C ALA A 211 10.26 -6.79 8.15
N ILE A 212 9.76 -5.81 8.86
CA ILE A 212 9.01 -4.66 8.31
C ILE A 212 9.64 -3.33 8.73
N LEU A 213 9.36 -2.32 7.91
CA LEU A 213 9.69 -0.92 8.17
C LEU A 213 8.40 -0.11 8.10
N GLY A 214 8.19 0.75 9.09
CA GLY A 214 7.12 1.73 9.12
C GLY A 214 7.67 3.15 9.05
N LEU A 215 6.98 4.02 8.29
CA LEU A 215 7.24 5.45 8.19
C LEU A 215 5.96 6.22 8.45
N VAL A 216 6.07 7.26 9.29
CA VAL A 216 5.12 8.37 9.31
C VAL A 216 5.91 9.65 9.06
N ALA A 217 5.49 10.40 8.03
CA ALA A 217 6.15 11.64 7.66
C ALA A 217 5.12 12.74 7.37
N ARG A 218 5.50 14.00 7.63
CA ARG A 218 4.64 15.18 7.46
C ARG A 218 5.21 16.10 6.38
N LYS A 219 4.34 16.57 5.47
CA LYS A 219 4.66 17.65 4.53
C LYS A 219 4.81 18.99 5.22
#